data_722a832c0df0b9f371e53eca202076b3
#
_entry.id   722a832c0df0b9f371e53eca202076b3
#
_cell.length_a   1.000
_cell.length_b   1.000
_cell.length_c   1.000
_cell.angle_alpha   90.00
_cell.angle_beta   90.00
_cell.angle_gamma   90.00
#
_symmetry.space_group_name_H-M   'P 1'
#
loop_
_entity.id
_entity.type
_entity.pdbx_description
1 polymer ?
#
loop_
_entity_poly.entity_id
_entity_poly.type
_entity_poly.pdbx_seq_one_letter_code
_entity_poly.pdbx_strand_id
1 'polypeptide(L)'
;VNLNQRNDYWISDGIQVYMMMKYMDEFHPQSKMMGSIARFKILKSFNLVNLDFNQQYSYYYLLMVRKNLDQALNEPKDKLIRFNERIASKYKAGLSFNYLDSYLEQNIIPTSIKEFYALSSAKQVSRSDFETLLKSKTNKNLDWFFNTIIDSRDLIDYKFGKIIKEKDSLTFTMKNN
;
A
#
# COMPACT_ATOMS: atom_id res chain seq x y z
N VAL A 1 17.11 -8.21 4.66
CA VAL A 1 16.78 -8.91 3.40
C VAL A 1 17.89 -8.66 2.38
N ASN A 2 18.46 -9.73 1.83
CA ASN A 2 19.46 -9.63 0.78
C ASN A 2 18.76 -9.40 -0.58
N LEU A 3 18.40 -8.15 -0.84
CA LEU A 3 17.56 -7.70 -1.95
C LEU A 3 18.27 -6.57 -2.71
N ASN A 4 18.09 -6.48 -4.01
CA ASN A 4 18.57 -5.34 -4.78
C ASN A 4 17.80 -4.06 -4.40
N GLN A 5 18.39 -3.26 -3.51
CA GLN A 5 17.79 -2.04 -2.97
C GLN A 5 17.62 -0.91 -4.01
N ARG A 6 18.20 -1.05 -5.19
CA ARG A 6 18.01 -0.08 -6.27
C ARG A 6 16.71 -0.34 -7.06
N ASN A 7 16.45 -1.60 -7.38
CA ASN A 7 15.35 -1.99 -8.28
C ASN A 7 14.14 -2.59 -7.55
N ASP A 8 14.40 -3.35 -6.48
CA ASP A 8 13.36 -4.12 -5.78
C ASP A 8 13.05 -3.54 -4.38
N TYR A 9 13.52 -2.31 -4.09
CA TYR A 9 13.35 -1.61 -2.80
C TYR A 9 11.90 -1.60 -2.32
N TRP A 10 10.94 -1.52 -3.25
CA TRP A 10 9.52 -1.45 -2.95
C TRP A 10 9.02 -2.67 -2.15
N ILE A 11 9.67 -3.83 -2.30
CA ILE A 11 9.31 -5.04 -1.54
C ILE A 11 9.62 -4.83 -0.06
N SER A 12 10.86 -4.46 0.28
CA SER A 12 11.25 -4.25 1.66
C SER A 12 10.55 -3.05 2.30
N ASP A 13 10.43 -1.96 1.57
CA ASP A 13 9.75 -0.75 2.02
C ASP A 13 8.25 -0.99 2.21
N GLY A 14 7.62 -1.71 1.28
CA GLY A 14 6.21 -2.08 1.35
C GLY A 14 5.90 -3.03 2.49
N ILE A 15 6.72 -4.07 2.68
CA ILE A 15 6.59 -4.98 3.82
C ILE A 15 6.68 -4.22 5.14
N GLN A 16 7.64 -3.30 5.27
CA GLN A 16 7.81 -2.50 6.49
C GLN A 16 6.56 -1.69 6.82
N VAL A 17 6.01 -0.99 5.84
CA VAL A 17 4.79 -0.18 6.03
C VAL A 17 3.59 -1.06 6.30
N TYR A 18 3.41 -2.14 5.55
CA TYR A 18 2.32 -3.10 5.76
C TYR A 18 2.33 -3.66 7.19
N MET A 19 3.48 -4.13 7.67
CA MET A 19 3.62 -4.64 9.03
C MET A 19 3.35 -3.57 10.09
N MET A 20 3.80 -2.34 9.84
CA MET A 20 3.50 -1.21 10.73
C MET A 20 2.00 -0.91 10.77
N MET A 21 1.31 -0.94 9.62
CA MET A 21 -0.14 -0.74 9.57
C MET A 21 -0.87 -1.79 10.40
N LYS A 22 -0.53 -3.08 10.23
CA LYS A 22 -1.13 -4.18 11.01
C LYS A 22 -0.85 -4.03 12.50
N TYR A 23 0.38 -3.70 12.88
CA TYR A 23 0.76 -3.46 14.27
C TYR A 23 -0.04 -2.32 14.89
N MET A 24 -0.19 -1.22 14.18
CA MET A 24 -0.95 -0.07 14.69
C MET A 24 -2.44 -0.36 14.84
N ASP A 25 -3.01 -1.09 13.89
CA ASP A 25 -4.44 -1.47 13.96
C ASP A 25 -4.71 -2.43 15.13
N GLU A 26 -3.78 -3.35 15.41
CA GLU A 26 -3.94 -4.35 16.47
C GLU A 26 -3.65 -3.78 17.87
N PHE A 27 -2.54 -3.07 18.05
CA PHE A 27 -2.05 -2.68 19.37
C PHE A 27 -2.33 -1.20 19.71
N HIS A 28 -2.54 -0.34 18.70
CA HIS A 28 -2.67 1.11 18.90
C HIS A 28 -3.79 1.72 18.05
N PRO A 29 -5.02 1.16 18.03
CA PRO A 29 -6.09 1.58 17.11
C PRO A 29 -6.55 3.04 17.33
N GLN A 30 -6.29 3.61 18.51
CA GLN A 30 -6.66 4.99 18.84
C GLN A 30 -5.56 6.01 18.51
N SER A 31 -4.42 5.57 17.97
CA SER A 31 -3.30 6.47 17.67
C SER A 31 -3.63 7.39 16.51
N LYS A 32 -3.31 8.69 16.71
CA LYS A 32 -3.50 9.71 15.67
C LYS A 32 -2.20 10.01 14.94
N MET A 33 -2.32 10.42 13.68
CA MET A 33 -1.19 10.77 12.82
C MET A 33 -0.28 11.84 13.46
N MET A 34 -0.88 12.83 14.11
CA MET A 34 -0.18 13.94 14.79
C MET A 34 0.23 13.60 16.23
N GLY A 35 0.01 12.37 16.69
CA GLY A 35 0.38 11.94 18.04
C GLY A 35 -0.21 12.83 19.13
N SER A 36 0.62 13.20 20.14
CA SER A 36 0.19 14.03 21.27
C SER A 36 -0.25 15.45 20.89
N ILE A 37 0.23 15.97 19.77
CA ILE A 37 -0.12 17.31 19.26
C ILE A 37 -1.62 17.40 18.94
N ALA A 38 -2.24 16.27 18.56
CA ALA A 38 -3.69 16.19 18.32
C ALA A 38 -4.56 16.59 19.54
N ARG A 39 -3.99 16.65 20.74
CA ARG A 39 -4.72 17.03 21.96
C ARG A 39 -4.94 18.53 22.11
N PHE A 40 -4.19 19.36 21.40
CA PHE A 40 -4.32 20.82 21.52
C PHE A 40 -5.61 21.32 20.86
N LYS A 41 -6.45 22.03 21.63
CA LYS A 41 -7.77 22.50 21.17
C LYS A 41 -7.70 23.37 19.90
N ILE A 42 -6.67 24.21 19.78
CA ILE A 42 -6.48 25.12 18.64
C ILE A 42 -6.27 24.34 17.35
N LEU A 43 -5.62 23.17 17.43
CA LEU A 43 -5.34 22.34 16.26
C LEU A 43 -6.50 21.42 15.87
N LYS A 44 -7.49 21.22 16.77
CA LYS A 44 -8.66 20.39 16.49
C LYS A 44 -9.55 20.90 15.36
N SER A 45 -9.44 22.18 15.00
CA SER A 45 -10.13 22.75 13.83
C SER A 45 -9.51 22.33 12.51
N PHE A 46 -8.30 21.80 12.51
CA PHE A 46 -7.67 21.26 11.31
C PHE A 46 -7.97 19.77 11.15
N ASN A 47 -8.59 19.37 10.06
CA ASN A 47 -8.97 17.97 9.79
C ASN A 47 -7.80 16.98 9.89
N LEU A 48 -6.57 17.40 9.61
CA LEU A 48 -5.35 16.60 9.71
C LEU A 48 -5.09 16.05 11.13
N VAL A 49 -5.56 16.76 12.15
CA VAL A 49 -5.38 16.37 13.57
C VAL A 49 -6.25 15.17 13.94
N ASN A 50 -7.34 14.98 13.23
CA ASN A 50 -8.29 13.89 13.47
C ASN A 50 -7.92 12.60 12.76
N LEU A 51 -6.96 12.64 11.82
CA LEU A 51 -6.54 11.47 11.04
C LEU A 51 -5.94 10.40 11.94
N ASP A 52 -6.37 9.16 11.77
CA ASP A 52 -5.77 8.01 12.41
C ASP A 52 -4.35 7.77 11.86
N PHE A 53 -3.53 7.09 12.67
CA PHE A 53 -2.13 6.89 12.32
C PHE A 53 -1.95 6.32 10.91
N ASN A 54 -2.72 5.28 10.55
CA ASN A 54 -2.59 4.61 9.26
C ASN A 54 -3.09 5.45 8.07
N GLN A 55 -3.90 6.48 8.31
CA GLN A 55 -4.34 7.38 7.23
C GLN A 55 -3.22 8.23 6.64
N GLN A 56 -2.10 8.40 7.35
CA GLN A 56 -0.93 9.14 6.82
C GLN A 56 -0.39 8.51 5.53
N TYR A 57 -0.43 7.19 5.41
CA TYR A 57 0.10 6.49 4.24
C TYR A 57 -0.65 6.87 2.98
N SER A 58 -1.98 6.81 3.03
CA SER A 58 -2.84 7.28 1.91
C SER A 58 -2.69 8.78 1.67
N TYR A 59 -2.66 9.58 2.73
CA TYR A 59 -2.59 11.03 2.62
C TYR A 59 -1.35 11.50 1.85
N TYR A 60 -0.18 11.05 2.24
CA TYR A 60 1.07 11.50 1.59
C TYR A 60 1.27 10.89 0.20
N TYR A 61 0.82 9.67 -0.04
CA TYR A 61 0.84 9.09 -1.38
C TYR A 61 -0.09 9.86 -2.33
N LEU A 62 -1.34 10.09 -1.94
CA LEU A 62 -2.32 10.81 -2.75
C LEU A 62 -1.94 12.28 -2.96
N LEU A 63 -1.14 12.88 -2.10
CA LEU A 63 -0.59 14.21 -2.33
C LEU A 63 0.24 14.26 -3.63
N MET A 64 1.06 13.24 -3.87
CA MET A 64 1.87 13.14 -5.08
C MET A 64 1.03 12.81 -6.30
N VAL A 65 0.06 11.91 -6.16
CA VAL A 65 -0.91 11.59 -7.22
C VAL A 65 -1.67 12.83 -7.69
N ARG A 66 -2.21 13.60 -6.76
CA ARG A 66 -2.97 14.83 -7.08
C ARG A 66 -2.14 15.90 -7.77
N LYS A 67 -0.83 15.88 -7.55
CA LYS A 67 0.12 16.78 -8.23
C LYS A 67 0.64 16.19 -9.55
N ASN A 68 0.23 14.98 -9.92
CA ASN A 68 0.76 14.22 -11.06
C ASN A 68 2.29 14.03 -10.98
N LEU A 69 2.80 13.81 -9.78
CA LEU A 69 4.22 13.64 -9.46
C LEU A 69 4.54 12.26 -8.89
N ASP A 70 3.56 11.36 -8.79
CA ASP A 70 3.79 9.97 -8.40
C ASP A 70 4.60 9.22 -9.47
N GLN A 71 5.27 8.17 -9.06
CA GLN A 71 6.10 7.35 -9.94
C GLN A 71 5.77 5.87 -9.76
N ALA A 72 6.07 5.05 -10.77
CA ALA A 72 5.91 3.61 -10.68
C ALA A 72 6.88 3.02 -9.67
N LEU A 73 6.48 1.93 -9.00
CA LEU A 73 7.32 1.29 -7.98
C LEU A 73 8.50 0.50 -8.57
N ASN A 74 8.41 0.12 -9.83
CA ASN A 74 9.50 -0.55 -10.55
C ASN A 74 10.58 0.42 -11.05
N GLU A 75 10.38 1.75 -10.94
CA GLU A 75 11.45 2.68 -11.25
C GLU A 75 12.63 2.52 -10.30
N PRO A 76 13.89 2.56 -10.80
CA PRO A 76 15.06 2.52 -9.94
C PRO A 76 15.03 3.62 -8.88
N LYS A 77 15.37 3.29 -7.65
CA LYS A 77 15.29 4.21 -6.50
C LYS A 77 16.02 5.53 -6.72
N ASP A 78 17.15 5.50 -7.41
CA ASP A 78 17.97 6.67 -7.77
C ASP A 78 17.32 7.57 -8.87
N LYS A 79 16.26 7.10 -9.51
CA LYS A 79 15.47 7.88 -10.49
C LYS A 79 14.22 8.52 -9.88
N LEU A 80 13.90 8.18 -8.65
CA LEU A 80 12.77 8.77 -7.96
C LEU A 80 13.03 10.22 -7.58
N ILE A 81 12.03 11.06 -7.67
CA ILE A 81 12.09 12.39 -7.06
C ILE A 81 12.16 12.24 -5.54
N ARG A 82 12.84 13.16 -4.88
CA ARG A 82 13.22 13.04 -3.46
C ARG A 82 12.06 12.72 -2.50
N PHE A 83 10.89 13.26 -2.75
CA PHE A 83 9.73 12.97 -1.90
C PHE A 83 9.18 11.56 -2.14
N ASN A 84 9.16 11.08 -3.39
CA ASN A 84 8.79 9.71 -3.70
C ASN A 84 9.79 8.73 -3.11
N GLU A 85 11.09 8.96 -3.30
CA GLU A 85 12.15 8.13 -2.74
C GLU A 85 11.99 7.92 -1.22
N ARG A 86 11.69 8.99 -0.48
CA ARG A 86 11.67 8.95 0.98
C ARG A 86 10.32 8.56 1.58
N ILE A 87 9.22 8.89 0.90
CA ILE A 87 7.88 8.81 1.49
C ILE A 87 6.88 8.14 0.55
N ALA A 88 6.56 8.75 -0.60
CA ALA A 88 5.36 8.37 -1.34
C ALA A 88 5.44 6.97 -1.96
N SER A 89 6.59 6.56 -2.52
CA SER A 89 6.74 5.21 -3.10
C SER A 89 6.69 4.13 -2.02
N LYS A 90 7.33 4.37 -0.88
CA LYS A 90 7.26 3.49 0.28
C LYS A 90 5.81 3.32 0.77
N TYR A 91 5.07 4.40 0.85
CA TYR A 91 3.68 4.39 1.29
C TYR A 91 2.76 3.73 0.26
N LYS A 92 2.95 4.02 -1.04
CA LYS A 92 2.26 3.32 -2.14
C LYS A 92 2.47 1.81 -2.01
N ALA A 93 3.72 1.37 -1.82
CA ALA A 93 4.05 -0.04 -1.70
C ALA A 93 3.34 -0.70 -0.49
N GLY A 94 3.37 -0.07 0.69
CA GLY A 94 2.70 -0.61 1.88
C GLY A 94 1.18 -0.68 1.75
N LEU A 95 0.54 0.35 1.20
CA LEU A 95 -0.89 0.34 0.89
C LEU A 95 -1.24 -0.77 -0.10
N SER A 96 -0.37 -0.99 -1.10
CA SER A 96 -0.56 -2.04 -2.10
C SER A 96 -0.50 -3.44 -1.47
N PHE A 97 0.42 -3.68 -0.52
CA PHE A 97 0.46 -4.92 0.25
C PHE A 97 -0.79 -5.11 1.12
N ASN A 98 -1.25 -4.05 1.78
CA ASN A 98 -2.46 -4.13 2.59
C ASN A 98 -3.72 -4.41 1.73
N TYR A 99 -3.78 -3.83 0.53
CA TYR A 99 -4.82 -4.12 -0.44
C TYR A 99 -4.75 -5.57 -0.95
N LEU A 100 -3.55 -6.04 -1.27
CA LEU A 100 -3.32 -7.41 -1.71
C LEU A 100 -3.69 -8.42 -0.61
N ASP A 101 -3.37 -8.15 0.65
CA ASP A 101 -3.75 -8.97 1.80
C ASP A 101 -5.29 -9.08 1.94
N SER A 102 -6.00 -7.97 1.70
CA SER A 102 -7.46 -7.96 1.71
C SER A 102 -8.08 -8.71 0.52
N TYR A 103 -7.39 -8.74 -0.62
CA TYR A 103 -7.83 -9.46 -1.82
C TYR A 103 -7.59 -10.97 -1.72
N LEU A 104 -6.49 -11.37 -1.08
CA LEU A 104 -6.11 -12.78 -0.92
C LEU A 104 -6.82 -13.42 0.30
N GLU A 105 -6.66 -14.72 0.42
CA GLU A 105 -7.12 -15.45 1.61
C GLU A 105 -6.26 -15.11 2.83
N GLN A 106 -6.82 -15.32 4.02
CA GLN A 106 -6.11 -15.05 5.27
C GLN A 106 -4.76 -15.76 5.32
N ASN A 107 -3.76 -15.05 5.85
CA ASN A 107 -2.40 -15.51 6.09
C ASN A 107 -1.53 -15.77 4.84
N ILE A 108 -1.99 -15.56 3.61
CA ILE A 108 -1.13 -15.74 2.44
C ILE A 108 0.01 -14.69 2.47
N ILE A 109 -0.29 -13.42 2.66
CA ILE A 109 0.73 -12.37 2.69
C ILE A 109 1.69 -12.51 3.87
N PRO A 110 1.25 -12.66 5.13
CA PRO A 110 2.16 -12.87 6.26
C PRO A 110 3.06 -14.09 6.09
N THR A 111 2.51 -15.21 5.61
CA THR A 111 3.29 -16.43 5.37
C THR A 111 4.31 -16.24 4.26
N SER A 112 3.92 -15.61 3.15
CA SER A 112 4.82 -15.31 2.04
C SER A 112 5.95 -14.38 2.45
N ILE A 113 5.68 -13.36 3.25
CA ILE A 113 6.70 -12.48 3.81
C ILE A 113 7.71 -13.29 4.64
N LYS A 114 7.22 -14.13 5.53
CA LYS A 114 8.09 -14.98 6.38
C LYS A 114 9.00 -15.89 5.55
N GLU A 115 8.46 -16.55 4.54
CA GLU A 115 9.22 -17.44 3.66
C GLU A 115 10.19 -16.65 2.77
N PHE A 116 9.80 -15.49 2.27
CA PHE A 116 10.67 -14.61 1.49
C PHE A 116 11.87 -14.12 2.33
N TYR A 117 11.65 -13.78 3.59
CA TYR A 117 12.74 -13.44 4.52
C TYR A 117 13.67 -14.62 4.76
N ALA A 118 13.13 -15.83 4.97
CA ALA A 118 13.93 -17.04 5.13
C ALA A 118 14.78 -17.32 3.88
N LEU A 119 14.18 -17.18 2.68
CA LEU A 119 14.89 -17.34 1.42
C LEU A 119 16.01 -16.30 1.27
N SER A 120 15.76 -15.05 1.66
CA SER A 120 16.74 -13.96 1.59
C SER A 120 17.94 -14.14 2.51
N SER A 121 17.83 -14.98 3.53
CA SER A 121 18.95 -15.32 4.40
C SER A 121 19.90 -16.33 3.75
N ALA A 122 19.43 -17.12 2.78
CA ALA A 122 20.20 -18.14 2.10
C ALA A 122 20.81 -17.66 0.77
N LYS A 123 20.13 -16.72 0.07
CA LYS A 123 20.59 -16.20 -1.22
C LYS A 123 20.13 -14.76 -1.41
N GLN A 124 20.71 -14.08 -2.41
CA GLN A 124 20.13 -12.85 -2.92
C GLN A 124 18.77 -13.15 -3.57
N VAL A 125 17.75 -12.40 -3.18
CA VAL A 125 16.38 -12.54 -3.70
C VAL A 125 16.02 -11.35 -4.58
N SER A 126 15.04 -11.55 -5.44
CA SER A 126 14.55 -10.58 -6.41
C SER A 126 13.02 -10.46 -6.38
N ARG A 127 12.49 -9.49 -7.13
CA ARG A 127 11.07 -9.39 -7.43
C ARG A 127 10.50 -10.71 -7.97
N SER A 128 11.22 -11.37 -8.89
CA SER A 128 10.78 -12.63 -9.49
C SER A 128 10.61 -13.74 -8.46
N ASP A 129 11.51 -13.81 -7.47
CA ASP A 129 11.37 -14.79 -6.37
C ASP A 129 10.11 -14.49 -5.54
N PHE A 130 9.83 -13.23 -5.25
CA PHE A 130 8.64 -12.83 -4.49
C PHE A 130 7.34 -13.10 -5.25
N GLU A 131 7.31 -12.78 -6.55
CA GLU A 131 6.17 -13.04 -7.43
C GLU A 131 5.87 -14.53 -7.55
N THR A 132 6.91 -15.35 -7.79
CA THR A 132 6.80 -16.81 -7.87
C THR A 132 6.28 -17.39 -6.56
N LEU A 133 6.79 -16.91 -5.44
CA LEU A 133 6.35 -17.34 -4.12
C LEU A 133 4.86 -17.01 -3.88
N LEU A 134 4.41 -15.81 -4.19
CA LEU A 134 3.01 -15.43 -4.06
C LEU A 134 2.10 -16.25 -4.98
N LYS A 135 2.48 -16.40 -6.25
CA LYS A 135 1.72 -17.20 -7.23
C LYS A 135 1.62 -18.68 -6.84
N SER A 136 2.59 -19.22 -6.11
CA SER A 136 2.54 -20.60 -5.64
C SER A 136 1.52 -20.84 -4.51
N LYS A 137 1.06 -19.80 -3.83
CA LYS A 137 0.17 -19.87 -2.67
C LYS A 137 -1.29 -19.56 -2.98
N THR A 138 -1.61 -19.15 -4.18
CA THR A 138 -2.98 -18.80 -4.57
C THR A 138 -3.24 -19.11 -6.04
N ASN A 139 -4.49 -19.47 -6.34
CA ASN A 139 -4.97 -19.61 -7.71
C ASN A 139 -5.57 -18.29 -8.26
N LYS A 140 -5.58 -17.23 -7.44
CA LYS A 140 -6.07 -15.92 -7.90
C LYS A 140 -5.10 -15.27 -8.86
N ASN A 141 -5.62 -14.55 -9.84
CA ASN A 141 -4.78 -13.77 -10.74
C ASN A 141 -4.15 -12.58 -10.00
N LEU A 142 -2.83 -12.49 -10.05
CA LEU A 142 -2.03 -11.43 -9.47
C LEU A 142 -1.42 -10.47 -10.51
N ASP A 143 -1.74 -10.63 -11.80
CA ASP A 143 -1.14 -9.82 -12.85
C ASP A 143 -1.49 -8.34 -12.70
N TRP A 144 -2.72 -8.03 -12.26
CA TRP A 144 -3.12 -6.66 -11.96
C TRP A 144 -2.23 -6.01 -10.90
N PHE A 145 -1.80 -6.78 -9.89
CA PHE A 145 -0.94 -6.25 -8.84
C PHE A 145 0.44 -5.90 -9.39
N PHE A 146 1.08 -6.81 -10.10
CA PHE A 146 2.42 -6.59 -10.62
C PHE A 146 2.43 -5.61 -11.80
N ASN A 147 1.54 -5.78 -12.78
CA ASN A 147 1.58 -5.00 -14.02
C ASN A 147 0.97 -3.60 -13.85
N THR A 148 -0.11 -3.48 -13.07
CA THR A 148 -0.80 -2.19 -12.90
C THR A 148 -0.26 -1.43 -11.69
N ILE A 149 -0.22 -2.06 -10.49
CA ILE A 149 0.14 -1.34 -9.28
C ILE A 149 1.65 -1.09 -9.17
N ILE A 150 2.47 -2.10 -9.51
CA ILE A 150 3.92 -2.01 -9.38
C ILE A 150 4.56 -1.37 -10.60
N ASP A 151 4.18 -1.80 -11.80
CA ASP A 151 4.85 -1.44 -13.05
C ASP A 151 4.31 -0.18 -13.71
N SER A 152 3.20 0.37 -13.21
CA SER A 152 2.63 1.58 -13.76
C SER A 152 2.31 2.65 -12.71
N ARG A 153 1.86 3.80 -13.21
CA ARG A 153 1.30 4.88 -12.40
C ARG A 153 -0.21 4.81 -12.31
N ASP A 154 -0.81 3.78 -12.90
CA ASP A 154 -2.26 3.64 -12.93
C ASP A 154 -2.81 3.52 -11.51
N LEU A 155 -3.97 4.12 -11.31
CA LEU A 155 -4.64 4.16 -10.02
C LEU A 155 -5.85 3.22 -10.06
N ILE A 156 -6.11 2.61 -8.91
CA ILE A 156 -7.41 2.00 -8.66
C ILE A 156 -8.35 3.14 -8.27
N ASP A 157 -9.01 3.73 -9.26
CA ASP A 157 -9.91 4.86 -9.07
C ASP A 157 -11.33 4.48 -9.50
N TYR A 158 -12.15 4.15 -8.50
CA TYR A 158 -13.55 3.82 -8.73
C TYR A 158 -14.45 4.98 -8.36
N LYS A 159 -15.44 5.25 -9.22
CA LYS A 159 -16.54 6.15 -8.90
C LYS A 159 -17.88 5.45 -8.99
N PHE A 160 -18.78 5.87 -8.13
CA PHE A 160 -20.18 5.49 -8.25
C PHE A 160 -20.80 6.17 -9.48
N GLY A 161 -21.44 5.37 -10.31
CA GLY A 161 -22.25 5.85 -11.43
C GLY A 161 -23.69 6.08 -10.99
N LYS A 162 -24.66 5.58 -11.79
CA LYS A 162 -26.08 5.71 -11.49
C LYS A 162 -26.44 4.89 -10.25
N ILE A 163 -27.19 5.52 -9.34
CA ILE A 163 -27.75 4.88 -8.15
C ILE A 163 -29.26 4.79 -8.35
N ILE A 164 -29.81 3.58 -8.26
CA ILE A 164 -31.25 3.31 -8.33
C ILE A 164 -31.65 2.76 -6.97
N LYS A 165 -32.59 3.43 -6.32
CA LYS A 165 -33.17 3.00 -5.04
C LYS A 165 -34.58 2.45 -5.30
N GLU A 166 -34.78 1.20 -4.95
CA GLU A 166 -36.09 0.54 -4.89
C GLU A 166 -36.48 0.32 -3.43
N LYS A 167 -37.74 -0.13 -3.17
CA LYS A 167 -38.23 -0.23 -1.80
C LYS A 167 -37.31 -1.01 -0.86
N ASP A 168 -36.75 -2.13 -1.32
CA ASP A 168 -35.95 -3.08 -0.50
C ASP A 168 -34.56 -3.34 -1.08
N SER A 169 -34.14 -2.60 -2.13
CA SER A 169 -32.87 -2.77 -2.78
C SER A 169 -32.24 -1.45 -3.18
N LEU A 170 -30.90 -1.44 -3.20
CA LEU A 170 -30.07 -0.35 -3.71
C LEU A 170 -29.15 -0.91 -4.79
N THR A 171 -29.36 -0.52 -6.02
CA THR A 171 -28.51 -0.91 -7.15
C THR A 171 -27.63 0.28 -7.53
N PHE A 172 -26.33 0.06 -7.68
CA PHE A 172 -25.40 1.08 -8.17
C PHE A 172 -24.40 0.49 -9.17
N THR A 173 -23.97 1.31 -10.09
CA THR A 173 -22.87 0.98 -11.00
C THR A 173 -21.58 1.55 -10.47
N MET A 174 -20.50 0.78 -10.55
CA MET A 174 -19.14 1.27 -10.31
C MET A 174 -18.41 1.37 -11.64
N LYS A 175 -17.68 2.44 -11.84
CA LYS A 175 -16.80 2.62 -12.99
C LYS A 175 -15.38 2.79 -12.49
N ASN A 176 -14.45 2.10 -13.11
CA ASN A 176 -13.03 2.41 -13.01
C ASN A 176 -12.73 3.54 -14.02
N ASN A 177 -12.08 4.61 -13.56
CA ASN A 177 -11.75 5.76 -14.41
C ASN A 177 -10.50 5.50 -15.25
#